data_7e58ee5f07e670bdd8180309595e7490
#
_entry.id   7e58ee5f07e670bdd8180309595e7490
#
_cell.length_a   1.000
_cell.length_b   1.000
_cell.length_c   1.000
_cell.angle_alpha   90.00
_cell.angle_beta   90.00
_cell.angle_gamma   90.00
#
_symmetry.space_group_name_H-M   'P 1'
#
loop_
_entity.id
_entity.type
_entity.pdbx_description
1 polymer ?
#
loop_
_entity_poly.entity_id
_entity_poly.type
_entity_poly.pdbx_seq_one_letter_code
_entity_poly.pdbx_strand_id
1 'polypeptide(L)'
;MKFTIKATTLALALSSAVALSISFTSTTVFAAETASRVVAADEIEWGYLNPLRGDKSPGAADLWGDRTKDTATGMLVRFNKGFESPPHIHNITYRGIVIEGAMHNDDPTAGKMWMPAGSFWTQPAGEDHTTAANGSANLIYLEIDSGPYLVQPSSEHFDNGERPLNLHKDNIVWLNDSELHDVSAPGVSSTYVWGSAADMNGSMVKLPVGFNGSISTDASEFRAVVIA
;
A
#
# COMPACT_ATOMS: atom_id res chain seq x y z
N MET A 1 -3.57 21.73 -24.68
CA MET A 1 -3.02 23.09 -24.83
C MET A 1 -1.51 22.93 -25.06
N LYS A 2 -1.02 23.16 -26.29
CA LYS A 2 0.38 22.94 -26.64
C LYS A 2 1.20 24.21 -26.32
N PHE A 3 2.22 24.09 -25.49
CA PHE A 3 3.18 25.18 -25.26
C PHE A 3 4.42 24.99 -26.13
N THR A 4 4.69 25.96 -26.96
CA THR A 4 5.89 26.00 -27.80
C THR A 4 6.89 26.96 -27.13
N ILE A 5 8.07 26.46 -26.74
CA ILE A 5 9.17 27.27 -26.23
C ILE A 5 10.04 27.66 -27.42
N LYS A 6 10.17 28.95 -27.68
CA LYS A 6 11.10 29.51 -28.68
C LYS A 6 12.49 29.67 -28.06
N ALA A 7 13.47 29.05 -28.67
CA ALA A 7 14.87 29.28 -28.37
C ALA A 7 15.32 30.62 -28.94
N THR A 8 15.94 31.48 -28.11
CA THR A 8 16.58 32.72 -28.52
C THR A 8 18.09 32.49 -28.58
N THR A 9 18.62 32.56 -29.77
CA THR A 9 20.06 32.49 -30.06
C THR A 9 20.70 33.80 -29.71
N LEU A 10 21.76 33.81 -28.91
CA LEU A 10 22.66 34.96 -28.76
C LEU A 10 24.08 34.51 -29.11
N ALA A 11 24.64 35.20 -30.09
CA ALA A 11 25.96 34.92 -30.63
C ALA A 11 27.01 35.90 -30.07
N LEU A 12 28.21 35.40 -29.97
CA LEU A 12 29.54 36.05 -30.11
C LEU A 12 30.22 36.66 -28.90
N ALA A 13 31.37 36.08 -28.52
CA ALA A 13 32.67 36.72 -28.69
C ALA A 13 33.80 35.69 -28.50
N LEU A 14 34.73 35.65 -29.46
CA LEU A 14 35.99 34.88 -29.39
C LEU A 14 36.92 35.51 -28.36
N SER A 15 37.53 34.69 -27.51
CA SER A 15 38.89 34.92 -27.01
C SER A 15 39.55 33.56 -26.73
N SER A 16 40.74 33.41 -27.33
CA SER A 16 41.61 32.26 -27.26
C SER A 16 42.06 31.98 -25.84
N ALA A 17 41.92 30.72 -25.37
CA ALA A 17 42.78 30.14 -24.35
C ALA A 17 42.59 28.64 -24.20
N VAL A 18 43.67 27.94 -24.21
CA VAL A 18 44.03 26.71 -23.51
C VAL A 18 42.94 25.62 -23.43
N ALA A 19 43.04 24.64 -24.30
CA ALA A 19 42.29 23.40 -24.21
C ALA A 19 42.73 22.58 -22.99
N LEU A 20 41.98 22.68 -21.91
CA LEU A 20 42.03 21.72 -20.83
C LEU A 20 41.02 20.63 -21.17
N SER A 21 41.50 19.50 -21.69
CA SER A 21 40.67 18.33 -22.00
C SER A 21 40.23 17.69 -20.69
N ILE A 22 39.09 18.11 -20.19
CA ILE A 22 38.37 17.36 -19.11
C ILE A 22 37.64 16.19 -19.79
N SER A 23 38.24 15.02 -19.72
CA SER A 23 37.57 13.77 -20.09
C SER A 23 36.46 13.51 -19.08
N PHE A 24 35.24 13.84 -19.43
CA PHE A 24 34.06 13.32 -18.68
C PHE A 24 33.93 11.83 -19.01
N THR A 25 34.44 10.99 -18.14
CA THR A 25 34.01 9.59 -18.11
C THR A 25 32.55 9.60 -17.64
N SER A 26 31.62 9.49 -18.56
CA SER A 26 30.24 9.20 -18.26
C SER A 26 30.20 7.80 -17.65
N THR A 27 30.22 7.71 -16.33
CA THR A 27 29.80 6.51 -15.64
C THR A 27 28.30 6.38 -15.88
N THR A 28 27.92 5.55 -16.85
CA THR A 28 26.56 5.03 -16.93
C THR A 28 26.32 4.23 -15.65
N VAL A 29 25.65 4.86 -14.69
CA VAL A 29 25.06 4.13 -13.57
C VAL A 29 23.93 3.31 -14.20
N PHE A 30 24.21 2.04 -14.48
CA PHE A 30 23.14 1.09 -14.72
C PHE A 30 22.36 1.02 -13.40
N ALA A 31 21.14 1.56 -13.39
CA ALA A 31 20.20 1.21 -12.34
C ALA A 31 20.12 -0.33 -12.37
N ALA A 32 20.42 -0.96 -11.25
CA ALA A 32 20.20 -2.39 -11.12
C ALA A 32 18.72 -2.62 -11.42
N GLU A 33 18.41 -3.33 -12.49
CA GLU A 33 17.07 -3.81 -12.75
C GLU A 33 16.66 -4.60 -11.50
N THR A 34 15.76 -4.07 -10.72
CA THR A 34 15.16 -4.80 -9.60
C THR A 34 14.35 -5.93 -10.25
N ALA A 35 14.91 -7.14 -10.19
CA ALA A 35 14.26 -8.30 -10.74
C ALA A 35 12.87 -8.47 -10.13
N SER A 36 11.85 -8.63 -10.98
CA SER A 36 10.50 -8.94 -10.53
C SER A 36 10.54 -10.20 -9.65
N ARG A 37 9.92 -10.14 -8.48
CA ARG A 37 9.82 -11.26 -7.54
C ARG A 37 8.36 -11.62 -7.34
N VAL A 38 8.06 -12.90 -7.42
CA VAL A 38 6.80 -13.48 -6.98
C VAL A 38 7.07 -14.28 -5.71
N VAL A 39 6.27 -14.05 -4.68
CA VAL A 39 6.30 -14.81 -3.41
C VAL A 39 5.04 -15.65 -3.36
N ALA A 40 5.19 -16.97 -3.39
CA ALA A 40 4.07 -17.88 -3.23
C ALA A 40 3.59 -17.93 -1.77
N ALA A 41 2.33 -18.31 -1.56
CA ALA A 41 1.72 -18.31 -0.23
C ALA A 41 2.43 -19.26 0.77
N ASP A 42 3.03 -20.33 0.29
CA ASP A 42 3.81 -21.30 1.08
C ASP A 42 5.25 -20.87 1.36
N GLU A 43 5.72 -19.81 0.67
CA GLU A 43 7.04 -19.19 0.92
C GLU A 43 6.99 -18.07 1.97
N ILE A 44 5.80 -17.74 2.48
CA ILE A 44 5.63 -16.64 3.44
C ILE A 44 6.18 -17.04 4.81
N GLU A 45 7.13 -16.26 5.29
CA GLU A 45 7.71 -16.44 6.63
C GLU A 45 6.87 -15.72 7.69
N TRP A 46 6.12 -16.51 8.46
CA TRP A 46 5.23 -16.00 9.48
C TRP A 46 5.92 -15.81 10.82
N GLY A 47 5.75 -14.63 11.41
CA GLY A 47 6.03 -14.32 12.81
C GLY A 47 4.77 -13.86 13.55
N TYR A 48 4.98 -13.02 14.55
CA TYR A 48 3.89 -12.39 15.32
C TYR A 48 3.94 -10.87 15.18
N LEU A 49 2.77 -10.23 15.15
CA LEU A 49 2.67 -8.77 15.12
C LEU A 49 3.32 -8.16 16.37
N ASN A 50 3.12 -8.78 17.52
CA ASN A 50 3.86 -8.49 18.74
C ASN A 50 4.56 -9.77 19.23
N PRO A 51 5.88 -9.94 18.98
CA PRO A 51 6.62 -11.15 19.37
C PRO A 51 6.60 -11.44 20.87
N LEU A 52 6.47 -10.41 21.72
CA LEU A 52 6.44 -10.59 23.19
C LEU A 52 5.16 -11.29 23.66
N ARG A 53 4.10 -11.29 22.85
CA ARG A 53 2.83 -11.95 23.15
C ARG A 53 2.72 -13.36 22.57
N GLY A 54 3.65 -13.76 21.71
CA GLY A 54 3.65 -15.06 21.05
C GLY A 54 2.33 -15.36 20.35
N ASP A 55 1.79 -16.55 20.56
CA ASP A 55 0.53 -17.05 19.97
C ASP A 55 -0.74 -16.28 20.34
N LYS A 56 -0.67 -15.41 21.34
CA LYS A 56 -1.76 -14.48 21.70
C LYS A 56 -1.77 -13.22 20.83
N SER A 57 -0.75 -13.03 20.01
CA SER A 57 -0.69 -11.96 19.03
C SER A 57 -1.20 -12.46 17.68
N PRO A 58 -1.81 -11.60 16.85
CA PRO A 58 -2.00 -11.90 15.44
C PRO A 58 -0.67 -12.32 14.79
N GLY A 59 -0.74 -13.27 13.85
CA GLY A 59 0.41 -13.60 13.01
C GLY A 59 0.67 -12.47 12.01
N ALA A 60 1.93 -12.20 11.72
CA ALA A 60 2.32 -11.17 10.75
C ALA A 60 3.51 -11.60 9.90
N ALA A 61 3.53 -11.18 8.65
CA ALA A 61 4.61 -11.43 7.71
C ALA A 61 4.82 -10.20 6.82
N ASP A 62 6.02 -9.62 6.82
CA ASP A 62 6.36 -8.52 5.93
C ASP A 62 6.58 -9.08 4.52
N LEU A 63 5.87 -8.55 3.54
CA LEU A 63 6.07 -8.89 2.13
C LEU A 63 7.17 -8.03 1.50
N TRP A 64 7.28 -6.81 1.98
CA TRP A 64 8.31 -5.85 1.62
C TRP A 64 8.44 -4.80 2.73
N GLY A 65 9.58 -4.14 2.81
CA GLY A 65 9.90 -3.23 3.91
C GLY A 65 10.25 -3.97 5.20
N ASP A 66 10.14 -3.29 6.31
CA ASP A 66 10.38 -3.81 7.67
C ASP A 66 9.54 -2.99 8.66
N ARG A 67 8.43 -3.55 9.15
CA ARG A 67 7.50 -2.85 10.05
C ARG A 67 8.11 -2.41 11.38
N THR A 68 9.30 -2.88 11.72
CA THR A 68 10.00 -2.50 12.95
C THR A 68 10.92 -1.28 12.78
N LYS A 69 11.07 -0.80 11.53
CA LYS A 69 11.92 0.33 11.17
C LYS A 69 11.12 1.49 10.60
N ASP A 70 11.72 2.66 10.52
CA ASP A 70 11.15 3.82 9.84
C ASP A 70 11.27 3.64 8.32
N THR A 71 10.38 2.83 7.77
CA THR A 71 10.29 2.55 6.33
C THR A 71 8.87 2.16 5.95
N ALA A 72 8.48 2.50 4.73
CA ALA A 72 7.24 2.01 4.15
C ALA A 72 7.26 0.48 4.11
N THR A 73 6.14 -0.14 4.47
CA THR A 73 6.04 -1.60 4.60
C THR A 73 4.67 -2.11 4.19
N GLY A 74 4.64 -3.21 3.45
CA GLY A 74 3.43 -3.99 3.21
C GLY A 74 3.54 -5.36 3.87
N MET A 75 2.52 -5.73 4.63
CA MET A 75 2.52 -6.96 5.42
C MET A 75 1.18 -7.70 5.33
N LEU A 76 1.24 -8.99 5.55
CA LEU A 76 0.06 -9.80 5.83
C LEU A 76 -0.13 -9.91 7.34
N VAL A 77 -1.39 -9.85 7.77
CA VAL A 77 -1.76 -10.12 9.17
C VAL A 77 -2.90 -11.14 9.19
N ARG A 78 -2.74 -12.18 10.02
CA ARG A 78 -3.75 -13.22 10.20
C ARG A 78 -4.28 -13.23 11.62
N PHE A 79 -5.59 -13.45 11.74
CA PHE A 79 -6.28 -13.46 13.01
C PHE A 79 -7.02 -14.77 13.23
N ASN A 80 -6.99 -15.25 14.46
CA ASN A 80 -7.85 -16.36 14.87
C ASN A 80 -9.32 -15.94 14.85
N LYS A 81 -10.23 -16.90 14.61
CA LYS A 81 -11.68 -16.68 14.75
C LYS A 81 -12.01 -16.15 16.14
N GLY A 82 -12.82 -15.09 16.17
CA GLY A 82 -13.26 -14.46 17.41
C GLY A 82 -12.19 -13.59 18.07
N PHE A 83 -11.10 -13.29 17.38
CA PHE A 83 -10.14 -12.28 17.84
C PHE A 83 -10.83 -10.94 18.02
N GLU A 84 -10.53 -10.26 19.10
CA GLU A 84 -10.91 -8.87 19.34
C GLU A 84 -9.81 -8.20 20.16
N SER A 85 -9.32 -7.07 19.68
CA SER A 85 -8.35 -6.27 20.42
C SER A 85 -9.07 -5.43 21.49
N PRO A 86 -8.40 -5.07 22.58
CA PRO A 86 -8.82 -3.91 23.35
C PRO A 86 -8.74 -2.65 22.48
N PRO A 87 -9.43 -1.56 22.86
CA PRO A 87 -9.24 -0.24 22.25
C PRO A 87 -7.77 0.16 22.26
N HIS A 88 -7.28 0.68 21.13
CA HIS A 88 -5.87 1.06 20.95
C HIS A 88 -5.72 2.03 19.77
N ILE A 89 -4.55 2.65 19.69
CA ILE A 89 -4.15 3.48 18.58
C ILE A 89 -2.90 2.94 17.91
N HIS A 90 -2.60 3.46 16.73
CA HIS A 90 -1.28 3.34 16.10
C HIS A 90 -0.63 4.71 15.95
N ASN A 91 0.70 4.74 16.01
CA ASN A 91 1.50 5.95 15.85
C ASN A 91 1.55 6.47 14.41
N ILE A 92 1.14 5.68 13.44
CA ILE A 92 1.14 5.97 12.01
C ILE A 92 -0.17 5.54 11.37
N THR A 93 -0.57 6.23 10.30
CA THR A 93 -1.71 5.83 9.48
C THR A 93 -1.40 4.54 8.75
N TYR A 94 -2.38 3.62 8.70
CA TYR A 94 -2.28 2.41 7.90
C TYR A 94 -3.53 2.19 7.05
N ARG A 95 -3.38 1.35 6.04
CA ARG A 95 -4.44 0.97 5.12
C ARG A 95 -4.55 -0.54 5.09
N GLY A 96 -5.76 -1.05 5.10
CA GLY A 96 -6.03 -2.48 5.14
C GLY A 96 -6.98 -2.94 4.06
N ILE A 97 -6.74 -4.13 3.53
CA ILE A 97 -7.64 -4.84 2.63
C ILE A 97 -7.89 -6.23 3.19
N VAL A 98 -9.15 -6.64 3.25
CA VAL A 98 -9.51 -8.00 3.65
C VAL A 98 -9.27 -8.95 2.49
N ILE A 99 -8.40 -9.94 2.70
CA ILE A 99 -8.12 -11.02 1.74
C ILE A 99 -9.08 -12.19 1.99
N GLU A 100 -9.25 -12.57 3.26
CA GLU A 100 -10.09 -13.71 3.66
C GLU A 100 -10.81 -13.42 4.98
N GLY A 101 -12.01 -13.96 5.14
CA GLY A 101 -12.80 -13.86 6.36
C GLY A 101 -13.64 -12.62 6.46
N ALA A 102 -13.83 -12.13 7.68
CA ALA A 102 -14.62 -10.94 7.99
C ALA A 102 -13.96 -10.16 9.12
N MET A 103 -13.64 -8.89 8.83
CA MET A 103 -12.96 -7.99 9.75
C MET A 103 -13.86 -6.83 10.16
N HIS A 104 -13.64 -6.33 11.35
CA HIS A 104 -14.14 -5.06 11.85
C HIS A 104 -12.95 -4.23 12.30
N ASN A 105 -12.95 -2.94 11.99
CA ASN A 105 -11.93 -1.99 12.43
C ASN A 105 -12.58 -0.61 12.51
N ASP A 106 -12.96 -0.18 13.70
CA ASP A 106 -13.71 1.07 13.88
C ASP A 106 -13.60 1.58 15.32
N ASP A 107 -14.15 2.77 15.58
CA ASP A 107 -14.32 3.36 16.90
C ASP A 107 -14.82 2.29 17.90
N PRO A 108 -14.26 2.24 19.13
CA PRO A 108 -14.64 1.23 20.13
C PRO A 108 -16.12 1.21 20.50
N THR A 109 -16.83 2.32 20.26
CA THR A 109 -18.27 2.48 20.55
C THR A 109 -19.16 2.22 19.33
N ALA A 110 -18.56 2.08 18.14
CA ALA A 110 -19.30 1.83 16.92
C ALA A 110 -19.95 0.43 16.89
N GLY A 111 -21.11 0.34 16.26
CA GLY A 111 -21.71 -0.96 15.93
C GLY A 111 -20.83 -1.74 14.96
N LYS A 112 -20.62 -3.03 15.23
CA LYS A 112 -19.72 -3.85 14.39
C LYS A 112 -20.24 -3.99 12.96
N MET A 113 -19.57 -3.34 12.02
CA MET A 113 -19.71 -3.59 10.59
C MET A 113 -18.68 -4.66 10.17
N TRP A 114 -19.14 -5.82 9.74
CA TRP A 114 -18.27 -6.88 9.26
C TRP A 114 -17.93 -6.68 7.79
N MET A 115 -16.66 -6.45 7.52
CA MET A 115 -16.09 -6.24 6.19
C MET A 115 -15.55 -7.58 5.64
N PRO A 116 -16.19 -8.18 4.61
CA PRO A 116 -15.71 -9.41 3.99
C PRO A 116 -14.53 -9.15 3.04
N ALA A 117 -13.97 -10.24 2.47
CA ALA A 117 -12.90 -10.19 1.48
C ALA A 117 -13.21 -9.19 0.36
N GLY A 118 -12.22 -8.39 -0.03
CA GLY A 118 -12.34 -7.27 -0.97
C GLY A 118 -12.78 -5.95 -0.36
N SER A 119 -13.05 -5.88 0.94
CA SER A 119 -13.30 -4.61 1.64
C SER A 119 -11.98 -3.91 1.98
N PHE A 120 -12.05 -2.59 2.09
CA PHE A 120 -10.92 -1.70 2.36
C PHE A 120 -11.20 -0.78 3.54
N TRP A 121 -10.15 -0.40 4.29
CA TRP A 121 -10.24 0.68 5.28
C TRP A 121 -8.94 1.48 5.39
N THR A 122 -9.06 2.70 5.91
CA THR A 122 -7.93 3.49 6.40
C THR A 122 -8.10 3.71 7.89
N GLN A 123 -7.01 3.60 8.63
CA GLN A 123 -6.96 3.88 10.06
C GLN A 123 -5.94 5.00 10.28
N PRO A 124 -6.41 6.23 10.62
CA PRO A 124 -5.52 7.34 10.92
C PRO A 124 -4.62 7.09 12.11
N ALA A 125 -3.44 7.69 12.10
CA ALA A 125 -2.57 7.74 13.27
C ALA A 125 -3.29 8.41 14.45
N GLY A 126 -3.17 7.85 15.64
CA GLY A 126 -3.75 8.39 16.87
C GLY A 126 -5.25 8.15 17.05
N GLU A 127 -5.96 7.67 16.05
CA GLU A 127 -7.39 7.40 16.13
C GLU A 127 -7.67 6.09 16.87
N ASP A 128 -8.50 6.16 17.92
CA ASP A 128 -8.83 5.01 18.75
C ASP A 128 -9.75 4.03 18.01
N HIS A 129 -9.44 2.75 18.08
CA HIS A 129 -10.23 1.72 17.41
C HIS A 129 -10.13 0.36 18.06
N THR A 130 -11.07 -0.51 17.70
CA THR A 130 -11.06 -1.93 18.00
C THR A 130 -10.99 -2.73 16.71
N THR A 131 -10.06 -3.66 16.63
CA THR A 131 -9.96 -4.62 15.52
C THR A 131 -10.57 -5.96 15.96
N ALA A 132 -11.50 -6.51 15.16
CA ALA A 132 -12.10 -7.81 15.44
C ALA A 132 -12.18 -8.69 14.17
N ALA A 133 -12.19 -10.00 14.35
CA ALA A 133 -12.22 -11.01 13.30
C ALA A 133 -13.27 -12.07 13.55
N ASN A 134 -14.13 -12.37 12.58
CA ASN A 134 -15.26 -13.28 12.73
C ASN A 134 -15.32 -14.44 11.71
N GLY A 135 -14.46 -14.44 10.68
CA GLY A 135 -14.35 -15.58 9.76
C GLY A 135 -13.71 -16.81 10.40
N SER A 136 -13.87 -17.97 9.78
CA SER A 136 -13.16 -19.20 10.20
C SER A 136 -11.64 -19.07 10.02
N ALA A 137 -11.21 -18.42 8.96
CA ALA A 137 -9.88 -17.88 8.74
C ALA A 137 -10.02 -16.38 8.45
N ASN A 138 -9.05 -15.58 8.85
CA ASN A 138 -9.07 -14.12 8.64
C ASN A 138 -7.68 -13.66 8.26
N LEU A 139 -7.56 -13.09 7.08
CA LEU A 139 -6.32 -12.61 6.49
C LEU A 139 -6.53 -11.23 5.90
N ILE A 140 -5.63 -10.32 6.21
CA ILE A 140 -5.60 -8.97 5.64
C ILE A 140 -4.24 -8.69 5.04
N TYR A 141 -4.20 -7.81 4.03
CA TYR A 141 -3.02 -7.05 3.65
C TYR A 141 -3.10 -5.69 4.34
N LEU A 142 -1.99 -5.25 4.90
CA LEU A 142 -1.86 -3.99 5.60
C LEU A 142 -0.64 -3.25 5.06
N GLU A 143 -0.77 -1.93 4.85
CA GLU A 143 0.28 -1.07 4.32
C GLU A 143 0.45 0.20 5.14
N ILE A 144 1.72 0.60 5.32
CA ILE A 144 2.16 1.80 6.00
C ILE A 144 3.16 2.56 5.13
N ASP A 145 3.15 3.90 5.21
CA ASP A 145 4.07 4.77 4.43
C ASP A 145 5.39 5.01 5.16
N SER A 146 5.42 4.78 6.47
CA SER A 146 6.57 4.98 7.35
C SER A 146 6.48 4.01 8.53
N GLY A 147 7.40 4.06 9.46
CA GLY A 147 7.40 3.18 10.63
C GLY A 147 8.13 3.79 11.82
N PRO A 148 8.40 3.01 12.85
CA PRO A 148 7.93 1.63 13.07
C PRO A 148 6.42 1.57 13.31
N TYR A 149 5.80 0.41 13.03
CA TYR A 149 4.38 0.17 13.31
C TYR A 149 4.19 -0.21 14.78
N LEU A 150 3.66 0.71 15.56
CA LEU A 150 3.47 0.53 17.00
C LEU A 150 1.98 0.49 17.35
N VAL A 151 1.64 -0.37 18.31
CA VAL A 151 0.35 -0.40 18.99
C VAL A 151 0.51 0.31 20.33
N GLN A 152 -0.30 1.33 20.59
CA GLN A 152 -0.24 2.17 21.76
C GLN A 152 -1.59 2.19 22.50
N PRO A 153 -1.61 2.50 23.81
CA PRO A 153 -2.87 2.58 24.56
C PRO A 153 -3.78 3.70 24.05
N SER A 154 -5.11 3.49 24.10
CA SER A 154 -6.12 4.53 23.82
C SER A 154 -5.91 5.85 24.56
N SER A 155 -5.31 5.81 25.77
CA SER A 155 -5.01 7.01 26.53
C SER A 155 -4.00 7.95 25.85
N GLU A 156 -3.30 7.47 24.84
CA GLU A 156 -2.32 8.24 24.05
C GLU A 156 -2.92 8.75 22.73
N HIS A 157 -4.25 8.71 22.57
CA HIS A 157 -4.94 9.15 21.37
C HIS A 157 -4.63 10.60 21.00
N PHE A 158 -4.60 10.88 19.70
CA PHE A 158 -4.43 12.23 19.15
C PHE A 158 -5.12 12.33 17.78
N ASP A 159 -5.49 13.54 17.39
CA ASP A 159 -6.06 13.81 16.06
C ASP A 159 -4.94 14.30 15.13
N ASN A 160 -4.63 13.52 14.07
CA ASN A 160 -3.68 13.89 13.03
C ASN A 160 -4.32 14.66 11.87
N GLY A 161 -5.62 14.96 11.94
CA GLY A 161 -6.38 15.65 10.89
C GLY A 161 -7.00 14.72 9.83
N GLU A 162 -6.61 13.45 9.77
CA GLU A 162 -7.23 12.45 8.90
C GLU A 162 -8.52 11.91 9.51
N ARG A 163 -9.31 11.19 8.71
CA ARG A 163 -10.54 10.53 9.18
C ARG A 163 -10.55 9.07 8.74
N PRO A 164 -11.02 8.15 9.60
CA PRO A 164 -11.15 6.75 9.24
C PRO A 164 -12.15 6.57 8.11
N LEU A 165 -11.87 5.59 7.27
CA LEU A 165 -12.76 5.17 6.20
C LEU A 165 -12.91 3.66 6.27
N ASN A 166 -14.13 3.17 6.39
CA ASN A 166 -14.49 1.77 6.27
C ASN A 166 -15.35 1.56 5.03
N LEU A 167 -14.83 0.87 4.03
CA LEU A 167 -15.48 0.67 2.74
C LEU A 167 -15.78 -0.82 2.53
N HIS A 168 -17.04 -1.20 2.76
CA HIS A 168 -17.52 -2.53 2.48
C HIS A 168 -17.42 -2.83 0.97
N LYS A 169 -17.03 -4.04 0.59
CA LYS A 169 -16.82 -4.46 -0.80
C LYS A 169 -17.99 -4.13 -1.75
N ASP A 170 -19.23 -4.18 -1.24
CA ASP A 170 -20.43 -3.92 -2.03
C ASP A 170 -20.67 -2.42 -2.30
N ASN A 171 -19.94 -1.55 -1.62
CA ASN A 171 -19.97 -0.09 -1.81
C ASN A 171 -18.80 0.41 -2.68
N ILE A 172 -17.94 -0.48 -3.15
CA ILE A 172 -16.83 -0.12 -4.03
C ILE A 172 -17.36 0.10 -5.45
N VAL A 173 -17.08 1.29 -5.99
CA VAL A 173 -17.39 1.62 -7.39
C VAL A 173 -16.25 1.11 -8.26
N TRP A 174 -16.57 0.24 -9.21
CA TRP A 174 -15.62 -0.33 -10.17
C TRP A 174 -15.76 0.35 -11.52
N LEU A 175 -14.66 0.81 -12.08
CA LEU A 175 -14.55 1.45 -13.38
C LEU A 175 -13.93 0.50 -14.39
N ASN A 176 -14.52 0.41 -15.59
CA ASN A 176 -14.00 -0.45 -16.65
C ASN A 176 -12.76 0.15 -17.32
N ASP A 177 -12.73 1.48 -17.44
CA ASP A 177 -11.61 2.25 -17.95
C ASP A 177 -11.19 3.23 -16.85
N SER A 178 -9.89 3.31 -16.57
CA SER A 178 -9.36 4.22 -15.56
C SER A 178 -8.24 5.04 -16.15
N GLU A 179 -8.30 6.36 -15.97
CA GLU A 179 -7.19 7.27 -16.33
C GLU A 179 -5.93 7.02 -15.47
N LEU A 180 -6.09 6.30 -14.35
CA LEU A 180 -5.01 6.00 -13.41
C LEU A 180 -4.29 4.69 -13.74
N HIS A 181 -4.93 3.80 -14.48
CA HIS A 181 -4.39 2.48 -14.84
C HIS A 181 -4.77 2.13 -16.26
N ASP A 182 -3.77 1.95 -17.11
CA ASP A 182 -3.96 1.35 -18.42
C ASP A 182 -4.09 -0.17 -18.23
N VAL A 183 -5.32 -0.64 -18.16
CA VAL A 183 -5.63 -2.07 -18.12
C VAL A 183 -6.14 -2.44 -19.49
N SER A 184 -5.26 -2.95 -20.33
CA SER A 184 -5.45 -3.15 -21.75
C SER A 184 -6.23 -4.42 -22.13
N ALA A 185 -7.29 -4.81 -21.38
CA ALA A 185 -8.06 -5.99 -21.75
C ALA A 185 -9.57 -5.85 -21.49
N PRO A 186 -10.43 -6.37 -22.36
CA PRO A 186 -11.86 -6.40 -22.14
C PRO A 186 -12.25 -7.12 -20.85
N GLY A 187 -13.20 -6.55 -20.09
CA GLY A 187 -13.74 -7.15 -18.89
C GLY A 187 -12.93 -6.91 -17.61
N VAL A 188 -11.82 -6.19 -17.71
CA VAL A 188 -11.07 -5.72 -16.54
C VAL A 188 -11.76 -4.48 -15.96
N SER A 189 -11.81 -4.38 -14.64
CA SER A 189 -12.26 -3.18 -13.94
C SER A 189 -11.33 -2.85 -12.79
N SER A 190 -11.23 -1.57 -12.45
CA SER A 190 -10.38 -1.08 -11.38
C SER A 190 -11.10 -0.08 -10.48
N THR A 191 -10.59 0.09 -9.28
CA THR A 191 -10.97 1.15 -8.37
C THR A 191 -9.73 1.70 -7.70
N TYR A 192 -9.71 3.01 -7.52
CA TYR A 192 -8.67 3.71 -6.79
C TYR A 192 -9.06 3.76 -5.30
N VAL A 193 -8.15 3.47 -4.41
CA VAL A 193 -8.47 3.40 -2.98
C VAL A 193 -7.73 4.41 -2.12
N TRP A 194 -6.47 4.79 -2.43
CA TRP A 194 -5.75 5.85 -1.70
C TRP A 194 -4.61 6.48 -2.51
N GLY A 195 -4.09 7.60 -2.01
CA GLY A 195 -2.90 8.28 -2.51
C GLY A 195 -3.17 9.26 -3.64
N SER A 196 -2.17 9.57 -4.41
CA SER A 196 -2.24 10.44 -5.58
C SER A 196 -1.40 9.89 -6.73
N ALA A 197 -1.65 10.35 -7.95
CA ALA A 197 -0.86 9.95 -9.11
C ALA A 197 0.64 10.39 -9.04
N ALA A 198 0.96 11.32 -8.14
CA ALA A 198 2.33 11.83 -7.96
C ALA A 198 3.14 11.08 -6.89
N ASP A 199 2.44 10.33 -6.01
CA ASP A 199 3.03 9.65 -4.87
C ASP A 199 2.61 8.17 -4.84
N MET A 200 2.99 7.47 -3.77
CA MET A 200 2.53 6.12 -3.53
C MET A 200 0.99 6.09 -3.50
N ASN A 201 0.41 5.20 -4.25
CA ASN A 201 -1.03 5.04 -4.35
C ASN A 201 -1.42 3.56 -4.44
N GLY A 202 -2.67 3.28 -4.14
CA GLY A 202 -3.22 1.94 -4.16
C GLY A 202 -4.51 1.85 -4.96
N SER A 203 -4.62 0.77 -5.70
CA SER A 203 -5.79 0.42 -6.49
C SER A 203 -6.12 -1.05 -6.32
N MET A 204 -7.39 -1.37 -6.54
CA MET A 204 -7.80 -2.77 -6.69
C MET A 204 -8.19 -3.01 -8.15
N VAL A 205 -7.82 -4.15 -8.68
CA VAL A 205 -8.10 -4.55 -10.07
C VAL A 205 -8.83 -5.88 -10.07
N LYS A 206 -9.95 -5.96 -10.78
CA LYS A 206 -10.65 -7.22 -11.06
C LYS A 206 -10.28 -7.72 -12.45
N LEU A 207 -9.76 -8.91 -12.49
CA LEU A 207 -9.43 -9.60 -13.72
C LEU A 207 -10.51 -10.64 -14.04
N PRO A 208 -10.99 -10.75 -15.28
CA PRO A 208 -11.94 -11.78 -15.64
C PRO A 208 -11.31 -13.17 -15.56
N VAL A 209 -12.12 -14.20 -15.36
CA VAL A 209 -11.66 -15.59 -15.39
C VAL A 209 -11.01 -15.88 -16.73
N GLY A 210 -9.81 -16.46 -16.69
CA GLY A 210 -9.02 -16.75 -17.89
C GLY A 210 -8.30 -15.55 -18.48
N PHE A 211 -8.15 -14.46 -17.73
CA PHE A 211 -7.37 -13.30 -18.14
C PHE A 211 -5.97 -13.71 -18.61
N ASN A 212 -5.59 -13.20 -19.78
CA ASN A 212 -4.26 -13.34 -20.35
C ASN A 212 -3.85 -11.99 -20.93
N GLY A 213 -3.08 -11.22 -20.17
CA GLY A 213 -2.68 -9.85 -20.49
C GLY A 213 -1.65 -9.32 -19.52
N SER A 214 -1.39 -8.02 -19.58
CA SER A 214 -0.46 -7.33 -18.69
C SER A 214 -1.14 -6.15 -18.01
N ILE A 215 -0.69 -5.86 -16.81
CA ILE A 215 -0.94 -4.60 -16.11
C ILE A 215 0.36 -3.82 -16.18
N SER A 216 0.30 -2.57 -16.65
CA SER A 216 1.45 -1.69 -16.73
C SER A 216 1.26 -0.46 -15.85
N THR A 217 2.36 0.13 -15.41
CA THR A 217 2.40 1.37 -14.65
C THR A 217 3.66 2.14 -14.99
N ASP A 218 3.61 3.47 -14.91
CA ASP A 218 4.78 4.35 -15.04
C ASP A 218 5.49 4.56 -13.69
N ALA A 219 5.00 3.96 -12.61
CA ALA A 219 5.64 4.02 -11.30
C ALA A 219 7.00 3.31 -11.32
N SER A 220 7.95 3.82 -10.53
CA SER A 220 9.28 3.23 -10.37
C SER A 220 9.24 1.86 -9.68
N GLU A 221 8.20 1.60 -8.90
CA GLU A 221 7.95 0.33 -8.22
C GLU A 221 6.48 -0.06 -8.34
N PHE A 222 6.23 -1.34 -8.54
CA PHE A 222 4.90 -1.92 -8.58
C PHE A 222 4.84 -3.16 -7.68
N ARG A 223 3.85 -3.20 -6.82
CA ARG A 223 3.58 -4.32 -5.91
C ARG A 223 2.13 -4.74 -6.03
N ALA A 224 1.89 -6.03 -6.06
CA ALA A 224 0.54 -6.58 -6.13
C ALA A 224 0.36 -7.72 -5.13
N VAL A 225 -0.82 -7.77 -4.53
CA VAL A 225 -1.26 -8.86 -3.66
C VAL A 225 -2.54 -9.45 -4.24
N VAL A 226 -2.55 -10.77 -4.45
CA VAL A 226 -3.75 -11.48 -4.92
C VAL A 226 -4.71 -11.65 -3.77
N ILE A 227 -5.98 -11.23 -3.95
CA ILE A 227 -7.03 -11.31 -2.94
C ILE A 227 -7.89 -12.57 -3.15
N ALA A 228 -8.23 -12.90 -4.38
CA ALA A 228 -9.07 -14.06 -4.74
C ALA A 228 -8.81 -14.49 -6.18
#